data_699a39e065a7aa22462f02ad923d75e7
#
_entry.id   699a39e065a7aa22462f02ad923d75e7
#
_cell.length_a   1.000
_cell.length_b   1.000
_cell.length_c   1.000
_cell.angle_alpha   90.00
_cell.angle_beta   90.00
_cell.angle_gamma   90.00
#
_symmetry.space_group_name_H-M   'P 1'
#
loop_
_entity.id
_entity.type
_entity.pdbx_description
1 polymer ?
#
loop_
_entity_poly.entity_id
_entity_poly.type
_entity_poly.pdbx_seq_one_letter_code
_entity_poly.pdbx_strand_id
1 'polypeptide(L)'
;FISMNGERRMRITERYMDPPGQALPDCLIAARIANHMERVLRAMGDNAYADKFKGFDWKTEEDAFMDGYHNNAPGGKFVTYERLRAMGTNGFQEPAVDFKDGKIVGTPRLYTDGVFSTADGKARFMDAPWRGLQAAGKTEQQARFPFLINNGRANYVWQSAYLDRENDLVQDRWPHAFIEMNPEDMKELGIQPGDLVE
;
A
#
# COMPACT_ATOMS: atom_id res chain seq x y z
N PHE A 1 12.61 6.64 -5.09
CA PHE A 1 11.82 5.40 -4.93
C PHE A 1 11.22 4.95 -6.26
N ILE A 2 10.80 3.69 -6.34
CA ILE A 2 10.17 3.12 -7.53
C ILE A 2 8.68 2.98 -7.26
N SER A 3 7.87 3.41 -8.22
CA SER A 3 6.41 3.33 -8.15
C SER A 3 5.82 2.68 -9.40
N MET A 4 4.67 2.05 -9.23
CA MET A 4 3.86 1.51 -10.31
C MET A 4 2.44 2.09 -10.19
N ASN A 5 1.80 2.36 -11.32
CA ASN A 5 0.44 2.87 -11.37
C ASN A 5 -0.54 1.84 -11.96
N GLY A 6 -1.80 2.23 -12.13
CA GLY A 6 -2.83 1.37 -12.73
C GLY A 6 -2.55 0.91 -14.16
N GLU A 7 -1.65 1.58 -14.88
CA GLU A 7 -1.16 1.15 -16.20
C GLU A 7 -0.02 0.13 -16.13
N ARG A 8 0.32 -0.35 -14.95
CA ARG A 8 1.50 -1.20 -14.69
C ARG A 8 2.82 -0.52 -15.12
N ARG A 9 2.84 0.81 -15.10
CA ARG A 9 4.01 1.55 -15.54
C ARG A 9 4.96 1.77 -14.36
N MET A 10 6.11 1.10 -14.42
CA MET A 10 7.17 1.25 -13.44
C MET A 10 8.10 2.39 -13.82
N ARG A 11 8.37 3.26 -12.87
CA ARG A 11 9.27 4.41 -13.01
C ARG A 11 9.99 4.70 -11.70
N ILE A 12 11.12 5.36 -11.80
CA ILE A 12 11.86 5.85 -10.65
C ILE A 12 11.58 7.33 -10.41
N THR A 13 11.44 7.68 -9.13
CA THR A 13 11.38 9.08 -8.67
C THR A 13 12.60 9.33 -7.80
N GLU A 14 13.38 10.33 -8.16
CA GLU A 14 14.58 10.71 -7.44
C GLU A 14 14.25 11.48 -6.16
N ARG A 15 15.18 11.47 -5.24
CA ARG A 15 15.13 12.31 -4.06
C ARG A 15 15.29 13.76 -4.45
N TYR A 16 14.39 14.63 -4.01
CA TYR A 16 14.47 16.08 -4.27
C TYR A 16 14.96 16.87 -3.03
N MET A 17 14.91 16.26 -1.83
CA MET A 17 15.45 16.82 -0.60
C MET A 17 15.88 15.71 0.35
N ASP A 18 16.77 16.02 1.27
CA ASP A 18 17.13 15.07 2.32
C ASP A 18 16.00 14.93 3.36
N PRO A 19 15.79 13.72 3.89
CA PRO A 19 14.79 13.52 4.91
C PRO A 19 15.16 14.28 6.19
N PRO A 20 14.17 14.84 6.92
CA PRO A 20 14.44 15.56 8.16
C PRO A 20 14.87 14.59 9.28
N GLY A 21 15.87 15.00 10.06
CA GLY A 21 16.30 14.29 11.26
C GLY A 21 16.65 12.83 11.03
N GLN A 22 15.90 11.93 11.64
CA GLN A 22 16.13 10.48 11.57
C GLN A 22 15.12 9.76 10.66
N ALA A 23 14.35 10.48 9.86
CA ALA A 23 13.38 9.89 8.95
C ALA A 23 14.06 8.95 7.94
N LEU A 24 13.42 7.83 7.66
CA LEU A 24 13.91 6.80 6.75
C LEU A 24 12.77 6.33 5.84
N PRO A 25 13.10 5.80 4.65
CA PRO A 25 12.16 5.05 3.83
C PRO A 25 11.59 3.83 4.56
N ASP A 26 10.32 3.51 4.31
CA ASP A 26 9.60 2.41 4.98
C ASP A 26 10.35 1.07 4.89
N CYS A 27 10.93 0.75 3.73
CA CYS A 27 11.70 -0.48 3.56
C CYS A 27 12.91 -0.54 4.49
N LEU A 28 13.62 0.57 4.73
CA LEU A 28 14.75 0.62 5.64
C LEU A 28 14.33 0.61 7.12
N ILE A 29 13.16 1.17 7.44
CA ILE A 29 12.56 1.05 8.78
C ILE A 29 12.25 -0.43 9.04
N ALA A 30 11.56 -1.09 8.13
CA ALA A 30 11.24 -2.51 8.22
C ALA A 30 12.50 -3.38 8.36
N ALA A 31 13.53 -3.11 7.55
CA ALA A 31 14.82 -3.80 7.62
C ALA A 31 15.49 -3.65 9.00
N ARG A 32 15.50 -2.44 9.57
CA ARG A 32 16.05 -2.22 10.92
C ARG A 32 15.28 -2.97 11.99
N ILE A 33 13.95 -3.02 11.89
CA ILE A 33 13.10 -3.79 12.81
C ILE A 33 13.43 -5.27 12.68
N ALA A 34 13.48 -5.83 11.46
CA ALA A 34 13.82 -7.22 11.21
C ALA A 34 15.18 -7.60 11.78
N ASN A 35 16.22 -6.81 11.51
CA ASN A 35 17.57 -7.03 12.03
C ASN A 35 17.63 -6.94 13.55
N HIS A 36 16.83 -6.08 14.17
CA HIS A 36 16.74 -6.02 15.63
C HIS A 36 16.05 -7.25 16.21
N MET A 37 14.94 -7.68 15.60
CA MET A 37 14.22 -8.89 16.00
C MET A 37 15.11 -10.14 15.88
N GLU A 38 15.87 -10.28 14.79
CA GLU A 38 16.81 -11.36 14.63
C GLU A 38 17.81 -11.42 15.80
N ARG A 39 18.42 -10.29 16.14
CA ARG A 39 19.39 -10.22 17.26
C ARG A 39 18.76 -10.61 18.60
N VAL A 40 17.59 -10.09 18.90
CA VAL A 40 16.89 -10.38 20.16
C VAL A 40 16.52 -11.86 20.27
N LEU A 41 15.93 -12.41 19.20
CA LEU A 41 15.55 -13.84 19.17
C LEU A 41 16.76 -14.76 19.32
N ARG A 42 17.89 -14.43 18.68
CA ARG A 42 19.14 -15.20 18.87
C ARG A 42 19.64 -15.10 20.31
N ALA A 43 19.57 -13.93 20.93
CA ALA A 43 19.97 -13.75 22.32
C ALA A 43 19.05 -14.54 23.28
N MET A 44 17.79 -14.77 22.91
CA MET A 44 16.83 -15.61 23.64
C MET A 44 16.98 -17.12 23.34
N GLY A 45 17.85 -17.50 22.38
CA GLY A 45 18.06 -18.90 21.99
C GLY A 45 17.08 -19.43 20.94
N ASP A 46 16.11 -18.62 20.49
CA ASP A 46 15.15 -19.01 19.44
C ASP A 46 15.71 -18.78 18.04
N ASN A 47 16.68 -19.61 17.66
CA ASN A 47 17.35 -19.51 16.37
C ASN A 47 16.43 -19.82 15.19
N ALA A 48 15.47 -20.72 15.37
CA ALA A 48 14.53 -21.09 14.30
C ALA A 48 13.62 -19.94 13.90
N TYR A 49 13.18 -19.16 14.89
CA TYR A 49 12.37 -17.98 14.61
C TYR A 49 13.21 -16.80 14.14
N ALA A 50 14.42 -16.63 14.68
CA ALA A 50 15.39 -15.62 14.23
C ALA A 50 15.72 -15.75 12.75
N ASP A 51 15.83 -16.98 12.24
CA ASP A 51 16.14 -17.25 10.83
C ASP A 51 15.10 -16.69 9.83
N LYS A 52 13.87 -16.40 10.30
CA LYS A 52 12.83 -15.75 9.49
C LYS A 52 13.10 -14.27 9.23
N PHE A 53 14.00 -13.66 9.99
CA PHE A 53 14.37 -12.24 9.91
C PHE A 53 15.75 -12.03 9.29
N LYS A 54 16.32 -13.03 8.65
CA LYS A 54 17.58 -12.92 7.90
C LYS A 54 17.39 -12.22 6.55
N GLY A 55 18.47 -11.59 6.07
CA GLY A 55 18.54 -11.08 4.70
C GLY A 55 18.07 -9.64 4.52
N PHE A 56 17.77 -8.93 5.60
CA PHE A 56 17.35 -7.52 5.55
C PHE A 56 18.51 -6.53 5.83
N ASP A 57 19.73 -6.85 5.37
CA ASP A 57 20.93 -6.02 5.59
C ASP A 57 21.03 -4.80 4.67
N TRP A 58 19.90 -4.38 4.09
CA TRP A 58 19.79 -3.28 3.14
C TRP A 58 20.27 -1.96 3.75
N LYS A 59 21.06 -1.22 3.00
CA LYS A 59 21.55 0.12 3.36
C LYS A 59 20.83 1.22 2.59
N THR A 60 20.29 0.87 1.43
CA THR A 60 19.61 1.78 0.51
C THR A 60 18.30 1.16 0.01
N GLU A 61 17.43 2.00 -0.53
CA GLU A 61 16.22 1.51 -1.23
C GLU A 61 16.56 0.70 -2.47
N GLU A 62 17.72 0.98 -3.09
CA GLU A 62 18.20 0.18 -4.23
C GLU A 62 18.57 -1.24 -3.80
N ASP A 63 19.21 -1.43 -2.64
CA ASP A 63 19.48 -2.76 -2.09
C ASP A 63 18.18 -3.56 -1.89
N ALA A 64 17.16 -2.91 -1.30
CA ALA A 64 15.85 -3.53 -1.10
C ALA A 64 15.18 -3.89 -2.43
N PHE A 65 15.28 -3.02 -3.43
CA PHE A 65 14.75 -3.27 -4.76
C PHE A 65 15.48 -4.41 -5.47
N MET A 66 16.81 -4.45 -5.38
CA MET A 66 17.63 -5.51 -6.00
C MET A 66 17.33 -6.87 -5.37
N ASP A 67 17.19 -6.92 -4.06
CA ASP A 67 16.84 -8.15 -3.36
C ASP A 67 15.40 -8.59 -3.64
N GLY A 68 14.44 -7.70 -3.47
CA GLY A 68 13.02 -8.00 -3.62
C GLY A 68 12.59 -8.19 -5.08
N TYR A 69 12.73 -7.15 -5.89
CA TYR A 69 12.19 -7.13 -7.25
C TYR A 69 13.15 -7.70 -8.29
N HIS A 70 14.38 -7.16 -8.37
CA HIS A 70 15.34 -7.53 -9.41
C HIS A 70 15.60 -9.04 -9.44
N ASN A 71 15.81 -9.64 -8.27
CA ASN A 71 16.17 -11.06 -8.15
C ASN A 71 14.95 -11.99 -8.22
N ASN A 72 13.76 -11.55 -7.87
CA ASN A 72 12.62 -12.44 -7.64
C ASN A 72 11.44 -12.20 -8.58
N ALA A 73 11.25 -11.00 -9.12
CA ALA A 73 10.11 -10.73 -10.00
C ALA A 73 10.33 -11.28 -11.41
N PRO A 74 9.28 -11.72 -12.12
CA PRO A 74 9.35 -12.07 -13.54
C PRO A 74 9.91 -10.89 -14.35
N GLY A 75 11.02 -11.12 -15.06
CA GLY A 75 11.70 -10.06 -15.82
C GLY A 75 12.49 -9.06 -14.98
N GLY A 76 12.51 -9.19 -13.65
CA GLY A 76 13.22 -8.30 -12.73
C GLY A 76 14.69 -8.09 -13.08
N LYS A 77 15.38 -9.13 -13.54
CA LYS A 77 16.80 -9.09 -13.99
C LYS A 77 17.09 -8.05 -15.08
N PHE A 78 16.09 -7.59 -15.80
CA PHE A 78 16.24 -6.56 -16.80
C PHE A 78 16.15 -5.14 -16.21
N VAL A 79 15.70 -5.01 -14.96
CA VAL A 79 15.35 -3.74 -14.33
C VAL A 79 16.37 -3.40 -13.24
N THR A 80 17.06 -2.29 -13.40
CA THR A 80 17.94 -1.70 -12.39
C THR A 80 17.60 -0.21 -12.25
N TYR A 81 18.03 0.42 -11.17
CA TYR A 81 17.87 1.87 -10.98
C TYR A 81 18.48 2.67 -12.13
N GLU A 82 19.68 2.30 -12.57
CA GLU A 82 20.35 2.94 -13.71
C GLU A 82 19.49 2.87 -14.99
N ARG A 83 19.00 1.67 -15.30
CA ARG A 83 18.15 1.47 -16.49
C ARG A 83 16.83 2.20 -16.40
N LEU A 84 16.21 2.25 -15.20
CA LEU A 84 14.99 3.04 -14.98
C LEU A 84 15.24 4.53 -15.15
N ARG A 85 16.37 5.06 -14.68
CA ARG A 85 16.77 6.46 -14.94
C ARG A 85 16.88 6.75 -16.42
N ALA A 86 17.48 5.85 -17.18
CA ALA A 86 17.59 5.97 -18.63
C ALA A 86 16.24 5.95 -19.36
N MET A 87 15.20 5.32 -18.77
CA MET A 87 13.83 5.34 -19.31
C MET A 87 13.10 6.67 -19.06
N GLY A 88 13.62 7.53 -18.18
CA GLY A 88 13.02 8.81 -17.83
C GLY A 88 11.66 8.67 -17.13
N THR A 89 10.85 9.73 -17.18
CA THR A 89 9.56 9.80 -16.49
C THR A 89 8.49 8.83 -17.03
N ASN A 90 8.67 8.33 -18.24
CA ASN A 90 7.75 7.37 -18.84
C ASN A 90 7.93 5.95 -18.31
N GLY A 91 9.14 5.59 -17.84
CA GLY A 91 9.43 4.25 -17.38
C GLY A 91 9.10 3.18 -18.42
N PHE A 92 8.69 2.00 -17.96
CA PHE A 92 8.25 0.89 -18.84
C PHE A 92 6.99 0.22 -18.28
N GLN A 93 6.29 -0.57 -19.11
CA GLN A 93 5.12 -1.34 -18.66
C GLN A 93 5.56 -2.75 -18.21
N GLU A 94 5.23 -3.07 -16.97
CA GLU A 94 5.50 -4.34 -16.29
C GLU A 94 4.67 -5.50 -16.89
N PRO A 95 5.20 -6.74 -16.99
CA PRO A 95 6.56 -7.15 -16.68
C PRO A 95 7.58 -6.79 -17.77
N ALA A 96 8.85 -6.62 -17.37
CA ALA A 96 9.96 -6.52 -18.32
C ALA A 96 10.21 -7.88 -18.97
N VAL A 97 10.44 -7.88 -20.28
CA VAL A 97 10.68 -9.11 -21.06
C VAL A 97 12.09 -9.16 -21.68
N ASP A 98 12.73 -8.00 -21.84
CA ASP A 98 14.04 -7.90 -22.43
C ASP A 98 14.73 -6.58 -22.05
N PHE A 99 16.02 -6.46 -22.39
CA PHE A 99 16.77 -5.20 -22.39
C PHE A 99 17.50 -5.08 -23.72
N LYS A 100 17.06 -4.15 -24.56
CA LYS A 100 17.57 -3.98 -25.91
C LYS A 100 17.76 -2.52 -26.26
N ASP A 101 18.83 -2.22 -27.00
CA ASP A 101 19.17 -0.87 -27.46
C ASP A 101 19.19 0.18 -26.34
N GLY A 102 19.69 -0.21 -25.16
CA GLY A 102 19.76 0.64 -23.96
C GLY A 102 18.42 0.89 -23.27
N LYS A 103 17.36 0.16 -23.62
CA LYS A 103 16.02 0.34 -23.05
C LYS A 103 15.46 -0.98 -22.49
N ILE A 104 14.69 -0.85 -21.41
CA ILE A 104 13.89 -1.96 -20.89
C ILE A 104 12.70 -2.18 -21.83
N VAL A 105 12.56 -3.40 -22.32
CA VAL A 105 11.40 -3.81 -23.11
C VAL A 105 10.35 -4.36 -22.16
N GLY A 106 9.23 -3.66 -22.07
CA GLY A 106 8.10 -4.06 -21.22
C GLY A 106 7.01 -4.80 -21.99
N THR A 107 5.91 -5.08 -21.31
CA THR A 107 4.73 -5.79 -21.84
C THR A 107 3.57 -4.81 -21.99
N PRO A 108 3.30 -4.25 -23.18
CA PRO A 108 2.22 -3.28 -23.38
C PRO A 108 0.84 -3.86 -23.06
N ARG A 109 0.61 -5.12 -23.38
CA ARG A 109 -0.65 -5.83 -23.14
C ARG A 109 -0.39 -7.22 -22.58
N LEU A 110 -1.04 -7.54 -21.46
CA LEU A 110 -0.99 -8.87 -20.85
C LEU A 110 -1.87 -9.86 -21.61
N TYR A 111 -1.53 -11.14 -21.49
CA TYR A 111 -2.36 -12.27 -21.99
C TYR A 111 -2.67 -12.21 -23.49
N THR A 112 -1.76 -11.66 -24.30
CA THR A 112 -1.92 -11.61 -25.77
C THR A 112 -1.87 -12.99 -26.42
N ASP A 113 -1.24 -13.94 -25.73
CA ASP A 113 -1.18 -15.37 -26.08
C ASP A 113 -2.42 -16.16 -25.60
N GLY A 114 -3.32 -15.51 -24.84
CA GLY A 114 -4.50 -16.17 -24.27
C GLY A 114 -4.19 -17.10 -23.09
N VAL A 115 -2.94 -17.11 -22.59
CA VAL A 115 -2.53 -17.97 -21.46
C VAL A 115 -2.61 -17.19 -20.15
N PHE A 116 -3.34 -17.73 -19.18
CA PHE A 116 -3.54 -17.15 -17.85
C PHE A 116 -2.82 -17.96 -16.77
N SER A 117 -2.53 -17.31 -15.63
CA SER A 117 -1.87 -17.93 -14.47
C SER A 117 -2.84 -18.84 -13.68
N THR A 118 -3.49 -19.76 -14.35
CA THR A 118 -4.39 -20.78 -13.79
C THR A 118 -3.85 -22.17 -14.10
N ALA A 119 -4.30 -23.19 -13.40
CA ALA A 119 -3.82 -24.55 -13.60
C ALA A 119 -4.02 -25.08 -15.04
N ASP A 120 -5.06 -24.62 -15.73
CA ASP A 120 -5.40 -24.97 -17.10
C ASP A 120 -5.07 -23.88 -18.14
N GLY A 121 -4.42 -22.79 -17.70
CA GLY A 121 -4.04 -21.67 -18.55
C GLY A 121 -5.21 -20.82 -19.07
N LYS A 122 -6.44 -21.02 -18.59
CA LYS A 122 -7.63 -20.31 -19.08
C LYS A 122 -8.11 -19.25 -18.09
N ALA A 123 -8.67 -18.17 -18.63
CA ALA A 123 -9.38 -17.20 -17.80
C ALA A 123 -10.57 -17.88 -17.10
N ARG A 124 -10.76 -17.54 -15.82
CA ARG A 124 -11.88 -18.03 -15.02
C ARG A 124 -12.69 -16.87 -14.51
N PHE A 125 -13.98 -16.89 -14.81
CA PHE A 125 -14.95 -15.99 -14.21
C PHE A 125 -15.48 -16.64 -12.93
N MET A 126 -15.37 -15.89 -11.84
CA MET A 126 -15.93 -16.31 -10.57
C MET A 126 -17.36 -15.82 -10.47
N ASP A 127 -18.27 -16.74 -10.18
CA ASP A 127 -19.64 -16.36 -9.82
C ASP A 127 -19.60 -15.71 -8.44
N ALA A 128 -20.01 -14.46 -8.35
CA ALA A 128 -20.10 -13.69 -7.12
C ALA A 128 -21.52 -13.10 -7.00
N PRO A 129 -22.55 -13.96 -6.79
CA PRO A 129 -23.92 -13.49 -6.71
C PRO A 129 -24.05 -12.55 -5.49
N TRP A 130 -24.75 -11.45 -5.70
CA TRP A 130 -25.14 -10.58 -4.61
C TRP A 130 -26.04 -11.33 -3.62
N ARG A 131 -25.54 -11.58 -2.43
CA ARG A 131 -26.26 -12.30 -1.37
C ARG A 131 -26.99 -11.37 -0.39
N GLY A 132 -27.07 -10.10 -0.69
CA GLY A 132 -27.55 -9.08 0.23
C GLY A 132 -26.51 -8.71 1.28
N LEU A 133 -26.80 -7.70 2.06
CA LEU A 133 -26.10 -7.48 3.31
C LEU A 133 -26.50 -8.64 4.22
N GLN A 134 -25.57 -9.53 4.51
CA GLN A 134 -25.83 -10.52 5.56
C GLN A 134 -26.08 -9.71 6.83
N ALA A 135 -27.30 -9.73 7.31
CA ALA A 135 -27.57 -9.36 8.68
C ALA A 135 -26.70 -10.31 9.52
N ALA A 136 -25.56 -9.82 9.96
CA ALA A 136 -24.83 -10.49 11.01
C ALA A 136 -25.86 -10.71 12.10
N GLY A 137 -26.04 -11.97 12.52
CA GLY A 137 -27.01 -12.28 13.57
C GLY A 137 -26.81 -11.27 14.70
N LYS A 138 -27.87 -10.66 15.20
CA LYS A 138 -27.79 -9.63 16.23
C LYS A 138 -27.04 -10.21 17.42
N THR A 139 -25.74 -9.97 17.47
CA THR A 139 -24.93 -10.28 18.66
C THR A 139 -25.40 -9.34 19.76
N GLU A 140 -25.19 -9.70 21.01
CA GLU A 140 -25.44 -8.83 22.16
C GLU A 140 -24.78 -7.45 21.98
N GLN A 141 -23.61 -7.42 21.36
CA GLN A 141 -22.88 -6.21 21.02
C GLN A 141 -23.62 -5.35 19.96
N GLN A 142 -24.23 -5.96 18.95
CA GLN A 142 -25.02 -5.25 17.93
C GLN A 142 -26.36 -4.75 18.46
N ALA A 143 -26.94 -5.40 19.49
CA ALA A 143 -28.10 -4.90 20.18
C ALA A 143 -27.77 -3.64 21.01
N ARG A 144 -26.56 -3.60 21.58
CA ARG A 144 -26.06 -2.45 22.34
C ARG A 144 -25.64 -1.28 21.45
N PHE A 145 -25.09 -1.57 20.26
CA PHE A 145 -24.60 -0.57 19.29
C PHE A 145 -25.30 -0.77 17.95
N PRO A 146 -26.51 -0.19 17.78
CA PRO A 146 -27.35 -0.48 16.63
C PRO A 146 -26.90 0.21 15.33
N PHE A 147 -26.02 1.18 15.40
CA PHE A 147 -25.55 1.91 14.23
C PHE A 147 -24.33 1.27 13.59
N LEU A 148 -24.30 1.24 12.27
CA LEU A 148 -23.16 0.82 11.48
C LEU A 148 -22.38 2.05 11.03
N ILE A 149 -21.12 2.15 11.44
CA ILE A 149 -20.23 3.20 10.97
C ILE A 149 -19.70 2.82 9.59
N ASN A 150 -19.95 3.64 8.60
CA ASN A 150 -19.33 3.57 7.29
C ASN A 150 -18.30 4.68 7.17
N ASN A 151 -17.01 4.29 7.13
CA ASN A 151 -15.94 5.28 6.99
C ASN A 151 -15.85 5.78 5.54
N GLY A 152 -15.80 7.09 5.38
CA GLY A 152 -15.67 7.78 4.11
C GLY A 152 -14.43 8.67 4.07
N ARG A 153 -14.12 9.15 2.88
CA ARG A 153 -13.03 10.12 2.66
C ARG A 153 -13.62 11.53 2.66
N ALA A 154 -13.05 12.43 3.45
CA ALA A 154 -13.28 13.86 3.28
C ALA A 154 -12.56 14.38 2.05
N ASN A 155 -13.21 15.24 1.26
CA ASN A 155 -12.59 15.90 0.12
C ASN A 155 -11.41 16.78 0.57
N TYR A 156 -10.36 16.83 -0.23
CA TYR A 156 -9.12 17.60 0.04
C TYR A 156 -8.27 17.11 1.22
N VAL A 157 -8.67 16.05 1.89
CA VAL A 157 -7.88 15.44 2.96
C VAL A 157 -7.20 14.17 2.44
N TRP A 158 -5.88 14.11 2.55
CA TRP A 158 -5.10 12.95 2.15
C TRP A 158 -5.11 11.88 3.25
N GLN A 159 -5.69 10.72 2.99
CA GLN A 159 -5.74 9.58 3.93
C GLN A 159 -6.10 10.01 5.37
N SER A 160 -5.16 9.85 6.30
CA SER A 160 -5.30 10.17 7.73
C SER A 160 -5.01 11.64 8.05
N ALA A 161 -4.99 12.53 7.07
CA ALA A 161 -4.64 13.95 7.20
C ALA A 161 -3.21 14.23 7.72
N TYR A 162 -2.32 13.24 7.71
CA TYR A 162 -0.99 13.41 8.30
C TYR A 162 -0.09 14.41 7.54
N LEU A 163 -0.34 14.60 6.24
CA LEU A 163 0.31 15.64 5.44
C LEU A 163 -0.44 16.97 5.46
N ASP A 164 -1.70 16.99 5.90
CA ASP A 164 -2.57 18.14 5.82
C ASP A 164 -2.71 18.89 7.15
N ARG A 165 -2.14 18.37 8.24
CA ARG A 165 -2.25 18.96 9.57
C ARG A 165 -1.67 20.37 9.71
N GLU A 166 -0.74 20.72 8.83
CA GLU A 166 -0.12 22.06 8.76
C GLU A 166 -0.68 22.90 7.61
N ASN A 167 -1.72 22.40 6.89
CA ASN A 167 -2.36 23.10 5.80
C ASN A 167 -3.57 23.89 6.33
N ASP A 168 -3.47 25.20 6.39
CA ASP A 168 -4.51 26.09 6.90
C ASP A 168 -5.87 25.86 6.24
N LEU A 169 -5.92 25.68 4.92
CA LEU A 169 -7.16 25.41 4.19
C LEU A 169 -7.85 24.12 4.67
N VAL A 170 -7.08 23.10 5.00
CA VAL A 170 -7.62 21.84 5.50
C VAL A 170 -8.05 21.99 6.94
N GLN A 171 -7.25 22.65 7.76
CA GLN A 171 -7.59 22.93 9.18
C GLN A 171 -8.85 23.77 9.32
N ASP A 172 -9.04 24.77 8.49
CA ASP A 172 -10.22 25.62 8.49
C ASP A 172 -11.51 24.87 8.12
N ARG A 173 -11.41 23.89 7.20
CA ARG A 173 -12.57 23.14 6.71
C ARG A 173 -12.89 21.89 7.51
N TRP A 174 -11.85 21.20 7.99
CA TRP A 174 -11.97 19.93 8.73
C TRP A 174 -11.07 19.94 9.98
N PRO A 175 -11.36 20.82 10.94
CA PRO A 175 -10.55 20.94 12.16
C PRO A 175 -10.63 19.68 13.04
N HIS A 176 -11.72 18.93 12.93
CA HIS A 176 -12.00 17.75 13.74
C HIS A 176 -12.53 16.60 12.90
N ALA A 177 -12.43 15.38 13.43
CA ALA A 177 -13.19 14.26 12.92
C ALA A 177 -14.69 14.53 13.08
N PHE A 178 -15.50 14.09 12.14
CA PHE A 178 -16.95 14.29 12.18
C PHE A 178 -17.67 13.02 11.73
N ILE A 179 -18.93 12.91 12.15
CA ILE A 179 -19.87 11.87 11.74
C ILE A 179 -21.05 12.56 11.07
N GLU A 180 -21.42 12.09 9.90
CA GLU A 180 -22.68 12.43 9.25
C GLU A 180 -23.74 11.43 9.68
N MET A 181 -24.87 11.92 10.19
CA MET A 181 -25.95 11.10 10.71
C MET A 181 -27.28 11.54 10.14
N ASN A 182 -28.22 10.60 9.97
CA ASN A 182 -29.57 10.93 9.57
C ASN A 182 -30.23 11.83 10.62
N PRO A 183 -30.88 12.94 10.23
CA PRO A 183 -31.54 13.86 11.16
C PRO A 183 -32.61 13.21 12.06
N GLU A 184 -33.32 12.20 11.59
CA GLU A 184 -34.30 11.46 12.39
C GLU A 184 -33.64 10.65 13.50
N ASP A 185 -32.52 9.94 13.18
CA ASP A 185 -31.73 9.22 14.17
C ASP A 185 -31.13 10.18 15.20
N MET A 186 -30.63 11.34 14.77
CA MET A 186 -30.14 12.39 15.66
C MET A 186 -31.25 12.85 16.65
N LYS A 187 -32.44 13.04 16.15
CA LYS A 187 -33.59 13.45 16.97
C LYS A 187 -33.98 12.38 17.99
N GLU A 188 -33.99 11.10 17.58
CA GLU A 188 -34.29 9.98 18.50
C GLU A 188 -33.24 9.85 19.61
N LEU A 189 -31.98 10.13 19.28
CA LEU A 189 -30.85 10.08 20.23
C LEU A 189 -30.67 11.37 21.04
N GLY A 190 -31.44 12.44 20.72
CA GLY A 190 -31.31 13.75 21.36
C GLY A 190 -30.03 14.50 21.02
N ILE A 191 -29.43 14.20 19.87
CA ILE A 191 -28.14 14.76 19.39
C ILE A 191 -28.45 16.00 18.54
N GLN A 192 -27.65 17.06 18.72
CA GLN A 192 -27.67 18.26 17.90
C GLN A 192 -26.44 18.36 17.00
N PRO A 193 -26.50 19.06 15.84
CA PRO A 193 -25.32 19.34 15.04
C PRO A 193 -24.24 20.05 15.87
N GLY A 194 -23.05 19.49 15.87
CA GLY A 194 -21.89 19.99 16.63
C GLY A 194 -21.67 19.33 17.99
N ASP A 195 -22.56 18.44 18.42
CA ASP A 195 -22.35 17.66 19.64
C ASP A 195 -21.19 16.67 19.46
N LEU A 196 -20.48 16.42 20.56
CA LEU A 196 -19.51 15.34 20.64
C LEU A 196 -20.23 14.03 20.95
N VAL A 197 -19.93 12.99 20.19
CA VAL A 197 -20.53 11.66 20.33
C VAL A 197 -19.44 10.60 20.53
N GLU A 198 -19.74 9.55 21.32
CA GLU A 198 -18.91 8.37 21.54
C GLU A 198 -19.51 7.13 20.89
#